data_933e3cba2c8b861ed3a935cba6065e1d
#
_entry.id   933e3cba2c8b861ed3a935cba6065e1d
#
_cell.length_a   1.000
_cell.length_b   1.000
_cell.length_c   1.000
_cell.angle_alpha   90.00
_cell.angle_beta   90.00
_cell.angle_gamma   90.00
#
_symmetry.space_group_name_H-M   'P 1'
#
loop_
_entity.id
_entity.type
_entity.pdbx_description
1 polymer ?
#
loop_
_entity_poly.entity_id
_entity_poly.type
_entity_poly.pdbx_seq_one_letter_code
_entity_poly.pdbx_strand_id
1 'polypeptide(L)'
;MFLVVKDLNKAYGTKENKINVLKDINFSLEKGSLCTLLGPSGSGKSTLLNAIGGLEKIDSGSIVINEFEISNLKQKDLSNFRRKYLGFIFQFYNLIPDLTVIENIQVGSFIHNNPMDIEKLIKDLGLWEHRNKYPRQLSGGQQQRCAIGRALIKKPEILLCDEPTSALDYKTSKDILSLLQKINKKYETTIIIATHNEEITKMANIIIRLKDGIIYKNIENVEVIDAQELEW
;
A
#
# COMPACT_ATOMS: atom_id res chain seq x y z
N MET A 1 -12.24 7.78 13.23
CA MET A 1 -10.97 7.16 12.82
C MET A 1 -11.25 5.93 11.95
N PHE A 2 -10.61 5.80 10.80
CA PHE A 2 -10.79 4.66 9.88
C PHE A 2 -9.78 3.53 10.16
N LEU A 3 -8.50 3.87 10.36
CA LEU A 3 -7.46 2.95 10.82
C LEU A 3 -7.01 3.38 12.21
N VAL A 4 -6.93 2.42 13.14
CA VAL A 4 -6.39 2.63 14.49
C VAL A 4 -5.43 1.49 14.80
N VAL A 5 -4.19 1.84 15.13
CA VAL A 5 -3.14 0.92 15.59
C VAL A 5 -2.80 1.29 17.02
N LYS A 6 -2.87 0.33 17.95
CA LYS A 6 -2.60 0.54 19.39
C LYS A 6 -1.63 -0.50 19.93
N ASP A 7 -0.58 -0.02 20.59
CA ASP A 7 0.41 -0.81 21.34
C ASP A 7 0.94 -2.02 20.56
N LEU A 8 1.07 -1.85 19.24
CA LEU A 8 1.44 -2.92 18.34
C LEU A 8 2.92 -3.27 18.51
N ASN A 9 3.18 -4.53 18.82
CA ASN A 9 4.51 -5.09 18.93
C ASN A 9 4.68 -6.28 17.99
N LYS A 10 5.88 -6.38 17.38
CA LYS A 10 6.27 -7.50 16.54
C LYS A 10 7.73 -7.81 16.69
N ALA A 11 8.03 -9.09 16.89
CA ALA A 11 9.39 -9.59 16.91
C ALA A 11 9.53 -10.84 16.03
N TYR A 12 10.74 -11.12 15.61
CA TYR A 12 11.14 -12.34 14.88
C TYR A 12 12.24 -13.10 15.66
N GLY A 13 12.39 -14.35 15.35
CA GLY A 13 13.40 -15.21 15.96
C GLY A 13 12.87 -16.10 17.09
N THR A 14 13.79 -16.82 17.74
CA THR A 14 13.52 -17.70 18.87
C THR A 14 13.75 -16.97 20.19
N LYS A 15 13.42 -17.61 21.33
CA LYS A 15 13.63 -17.02 22.67
C LYS A 15 15.07 -16.51 22.90
N GLU A 16 16.07 -17.16 22.28
CA GLU A 16 17.49 -16.83 22.46
C GLU A 16 17.98 -15.70 21.55
N ASN A 17 17.32 -15.52 20.37
CA ASN A 17 17.70 -14.52 19.36
C ASN A 17 16.47 -13.70 18.90
N LYS A 18 15.68 -13.19 19.85
CA LYS A 18 14.50 -12.40 19.56
C LYS A 18 14.88 -10.98 19.14
N ILE A 19 14.45 -10.56 17.93
CA ILE A 19 14.65 -9.21 17.40
C ILE A 19 13.29 -8.50 17.38
N ASN A 20 13.13 -7.47 18.20
CA ASN A 20 11.93 -6.64 18.21
C ASN A 20 11.98 -5.66 17.03
N VAL A 21 11.13 -5.90 16.02
CA VAL A 21 11.08 -5.10 14.78
C VAL A 21 10.08 -3.96 14.88
N LEU A 22 8.96 -4.15 15.60
CA LEU A 22 8.01 -3.08 15.93
C LEU A 22 7.83 -3.03 17.44
N LYS A 23 7.83 -1.81 18.01
CA LYS A 23 7.84 -1.56 19.44
C LYS A 23 6.81 -0.47 19.76
N ASP A 24 5.72 -0.85 20.44
CA ASP A 24 4.67 0.05 20.92
C ASP A 24 4.19 1.06 19.86
N ILE A 25 3.87 0.55 18.66
CA ILE A 25 3.41 1.37 17.55
C ILE A 25 1.99 1.84 17.81
N ASN A 26 1.82 3.16 17.81
CA ASN A 26 0.54 3.84 18.03
C ASN A 26 0.32 4.93 16.99
N PHE A 27 -0.77 4.83 16.20
CA PHE A 27 -1.24 5.90 15.32
C PHE A 27 -2.66 5.63 14.83
N SER A 28 -3.26 6.65 14.24
CA SER A 28 -4.58 6.53 13.61
C SER A 28 -4.66 7.36 12.33
N LEU A 29 -5.52 6.94 11.39
CA LEU A 29 -5.81 7.64 10.14
C LEU A 29 -7.32 7.77 9.94
N GLU A 30 -7.74 8.90 9.36
CA GLU A 30 -9.10 9.07 8.86
C GLU A 30 -9.29 8.39 7.51
N LYS A 31 -10.55 8.13 7.12
CA LYS A 31 -10.88 7.62 5.80
C LYS A 31 -10.44 8.62 4.72
N GLY A 32 -9.89 8.11 3.64
CA GLY A 32 -9.40 8.94 2.53
C GLY A 32 -8.06 9.65 2.79
N SER A 33 -7.41 9.41 3.93
CA SER A 33 -6.06 9.95 4.17
C SER A 33 -5.05 9.37 3.17
N LEU A 34 -4.15 10.23 2.70
CA LEU A 34 -2.91 9.84 2.03
C LEU A 34 -1.77 9.96 3.05
N CYS A 35 -1.24 8.84 3.48
CA CYS A 35 -0.21 8.76 4.52
C CYS A 35 1.11 8.25 3.94
N THR A 36 2.23 8.87 4.33
CA THR A 36 3.56 8.31 4.11
C THR A 36 4.14 7.73 5.39
N LEU A 37 4.66 6.52 5.30
CA LEU A 37 5.43 5.84 6.32
C LEU A 37 6.90 5.93 5.94
N LEU A 38 7.58 6.97 6.45
CA LEU A 38 8.97 7.29 6.15
C LEU A 38 9.92 6.64 7.14
N GLY A 39 11.02 6.08 6.65
CA GLY A 39 12.10 5.58 7.49
C GLY A 39 13.20 4.90 6.69
N PRO A 40 14.41 4.73 7.27
CA PRO A 40 15.51 4.04 6.61
C PRO A 40 15.17 2.57 6.32
N SER A 41 16.00 1.91 5.50
CA SER A 41 15.91 0.46 5.32
C SER A 41 16.05 -0.25 6.66
N GLY A 42 15.25 -1.30 6.88
CA GLY A 42 15.27 -2.06 8.15
C GLY A 42 14.53 -1.40 9.33
N SER A 43 13.91 -0.22 9.17
CA SER A 43 13.19 0.44 10.27
C SER A 43 11.87 -0.24 10.68
N GLY A 44 11.37 -1.23 9.90
CA GLY A 44 10.13 -1.96 10.18
C GLY A 44 8.94 -1.56 9.29
N LYS A 45 9.12 -0.70 8.26
CA LYS A 45 8.02 -0.22 7.37
C LYS A 45 7.22 -1.35 6.73
N SER A 46 7.88 -2.26 6.03
CA SER A 46 7.23 -3.40 5.36
C SER A 46 6.56 -4.34 6.37
N THR A 47 7.16 -4.54 7.54
CA THR A 47 6.56 -5.32 8.63
C THR A 47 5.28 -4.67 9.13
N LEU A 48 5.28 -3.34 9.31
CA LEU A 48 4.09 -2.60 9.73
C LEU A 48 2.99 -2.65 8.66
N LEU A 49 3.33 -2.45 7.37
CA LEU A 49 2.36 -2.60 6.28
C LEU A 49 1.79 -4.01 6.22
N ASN A 50 2.62 -5.04 6.36
CA ASN A 50 2.18 -6.44 6.36
C ASN A 50 1.28 -6.75 7.56
N ALA A 51 1.57 -6.19 8.74
CA ALA A 51 0.72 -6.31 9.92
C ALA A 51 -0.65 -5.65 9.69
N ILE A 52 -0.68 -4.40 9.17
CA ILE A 52 -1.93 -3.70 8.80
C ILE A 52 -2.69 -4.45 7.72
N GLY A 53 -1.99 -5.08 6.78
CA GLY A 53 -2.58 -5.91 5.73
C GLY A 53 -3.07 -7.29 6.21
N GLY A 54 -2.83 -7.66 7.47
CA GLY A 54 -3.13 -9.00 7.99
C GLY A 54 -2.37 -10.10 7.24
N LEU A 55 -1.20 -9.77 6.68
CA LEU A 55 -0.25 -10.71 6.06
C LEU A 55 0.75 -11.24 7.09
N GLU A 56 0.99 -10.45 8.13
CA GLU A 56 1.88 -10.77 9.24
C GLU A 56 1.11 -10.72 10.57
N LYS A 57 1.28 -11.76 11.40
CA LYS A 57 0.67 -11.80 12.72
C LYS A 57 1.47 -10.93 13.70
N ILE A 58 0.79 -10.09 14.47
CA ILE A 58 1.39 -9.30 15.55
C ILE A 58 1.55 -10.14 16.83
N ASP A 59 2.47 -9.73 17.70
CA ASP A 59 2.70 -10.40 18.98
C ASP A 59 1.79 -9.83 20.09
N SER A 60 1.54 -8.52 20.07
CA SER A 60 0.61 -7.84 20.99
C SER A 60 0.09 -6.54 20.37
N GLY A 61 -0.92 -5.94 21.01
CA GLY A 61 -1.59 -4.74 20.54
C GLY A 61 -2.81 -5.03 19.69
N SER A 62 -3.34 -4.03 19.02
CA SER A 62 -4.52 -4.15 18.16
C SER A 62 -4.43 -3.32 16.89
N ILE A 63 -5.08 -3.81 15.84
CA ILE A 63 -5.26 -3.11 14.56
C ILE A 63 -6.75 -3.15 14.23
N VAL A 64 -7.36 -1.97 14.12
CA VAL A 64 -8.78 -1.81 13.75
C VAL A 64 -8.85 -1.04 12.44
N ILE A 65 -9.53 -1.58 11.44
CA ILE A 65 -9.78 -0.94 10.14
C ILE A 65 -11.28 -0.97 9.88
N ASN A 66 -11.89 0.20 9.70
CA ASN A 66 -13.31 0.35 9.43
C ASN A 66 -14.17 -0.51 10.39
N GLU A 67 -13.96 -0.37 11.71
CA GLU A 67 -14.63 -1.11 12.80
C GLU A 67 -14.25 -2.61 12.91
N PHE A 68 -13.48 -3.17 11.98
CA PHE A 68 -13.00 -4.55 12.06
C PHE A 68 -11.68 -4.62 12.82
N GLU A 69 -11.66 -5.29 13.96
CA GLU A 69 -10.40 -5.62 14.66
C GLU A 69 -9.73 -6.81 13.97
N ILE A 70 -8.77 -6.52 13.09
CA ILE A 70 -8.13 -7.54 12.24
C ILE A 70 -7.08 -8.37 12.99
N SER A 71 -6.52 -7.86 14.07
CA SER A 71 -5.48 -8.50 14.89
C SER A 71 -5.91 -9.84 15.48
N ASN A 72 -7.21 -10.01 15.74
CA ASN A 72 -7.79 -11.21 16.37
C ASN A 72 -8.56 -12.11 15.37
N LEU A 73 -8.61 -11.74 14.08
CA LEU A 73 -9.30 -12.53 13.07
C LEU A 73 -8.60 -13.87 12.79
N LYS A 74 -9.39 -14.91 12.58
CA LYS A 74 -8.89 -16.19 12.06
C LYS A 74 -8.46 -16.04 10.60
N GLN A 75 -7.59 -16.93 10.13
CA GLN A 75 -7.03 -16.88 8.77
C GLN A 75 -8.09 -16.80 7.66
N LYS A 76 -9.22 -17.48 7.81
CA LYS A 76 -10.35 -17.43 6.87
C LYS A 76 -10.95 -16.02 6.81
N ASP A 77 -11.15 -15.40 7.95
CA ASP A 77 -11.78 -14.08 8.06
C ASP A 77 -10.81 -12.97 7.61
N LEU A 78 -9.51 -13.10 7.92
CA LEU A 78 -8.45 -12.24 7.36
C LEU A 78 -8.41 -12.33 5.82
N SER A 79 -8.56 -13.53 5.25
CA SER A 79 -8.61 -13.69 3.79
C SER A 79 -9.82 -12.99 3.19
N ASN A 80 -10.99 -13.09 3.83
CA ASN A 80 -12.20 -12.39 3.42
C ASN A 80 -12.07 -10.88 3.56
N PHE A 81 -11.44 -10.40 4.65
CA PHE A 81 -11.14 -8.99 4.87
C PHE A 81 -10.23 -8.44 3.75
N ARG A 82 -9.09 -9.10 3.49
CA ARG A 82 -8.17 -8.70 2.41
C ARG A 82 -8.84 -8.69 1.04
N ARG A 83 -9.69 -9.70 0.77
CA ARG A 83 -10.46 -9.78 -0.47
C ARG A 83 -11.32 -8.55 -0.68
N LYS A 84 -12.02 -8.10 0.35
CA LYS A 84 -13.08 -7.09 0.24
C LYS A 84 -12.55 -5.66 0.41
N TYR A 85 -11.64 -5.43 1.33
CA TYR A 85 -11.32 -4.08 1.79
C TYR A 85 -9.91 -3.61 1.47
N LEU A 86 -8.96 -4.50 1.20
CA LEU A 86 -7.55 -4.18 1.15
C LEU A 86 -6.94 -4.37 -0.24
N GLY A 87 -6.27 -3.34 -0.77
CA GLY A 87 -5.33 -3.45 -1.89
C GLY A 87 -3.89 -3.47 -1.38
N PHE A 88 -3.01 -4.22 -2.05
CA PHE A 88 -1.59 -4.23 -1.74
C PHE A 88 -0.76 -4.05 -3.01
N ILE A 89 0.19 -3.13 -2.98
CA ILE A 89 1.17 -2.87 -4.03
C ILE A 89 2.54 -3.17 -3.43
N PHE A 90 3.21 -4.19 -3.97
CA PHE A 90 4.51 -4.66 -3.52
C PHE A 90 5.65 -3.98 -4.29
N GLN A 91 6.81 -3.92 -3.70
CA GLN A 91 8.03 -3.35 -4.27
C GLN A 91 8.41 -3.97 -5.62
N PHE A 92 8.23 -5.28 -5.81
CA PHE A 92 8.57 -6.04 -7.02
C PHE A 92 7.35 -6.43 -7.86
N TYR A 93 6.31 -5.59 -7.89
CA TYR A 93 5.08 -5.74 -8.69
C TYR A 93 4.28 -7.02 -8.41
N ASN A 94 4.92 -8.15 -8.20
CA ASN A 94 4.33 -9.48 -7.97
C ASN A 94 3.25 -9.85 -9.00
N LEU A 95 3.48 -9.51 -10.27
CA LEU A 95 2.60 -9.90 -11.37
C LEU A 95 2.74 -11.41 -11.63
N ILE A 96 1.66 -12.02 -12.10
CA ILE A 96 1.65 -13.43 -12.53
C ILE A 96 2.28 -13.47 -13.92
N PRO A 97 3.46 -14.12 -14.08
CA PRO A 97 4.26 -14.03 -15.32
C PRO A 97 3.55 -14.56 -16.57
N ASP A 98 2.70 -15.57 -16.39
CA ASP A 98 1.99 -16.27 -17.47
C ASP A 98 0.61 -15.67 -17.77
N LEU A 99 0.25 -14.56 -17.15
CA LEU A 99 -0.96 -13.80 -17.43
C LEU A 99 -0.61 -12.47 -18.10
N THR A 100 -1.43 -12.09 -19.05
CA THR A 100 -1.39 -10.76 -19.69
C THR A 100 -1.75 -9.64 -18.71
N VAL A 101 -1.61 -8.38 -19.11
CA VAL A 101 -2.02 -7.22 -18.29
C VAL A 101 -3.49 -7.31 -17.89
N ILE A 102 -4.38 -7.56 -18.87
CA ILE A 102 -5.82 -7.65 -18.58
C ILE A 102 -6.14 -8.81 -17.64
N GLU A 103 -5.54 -9.97 -17.85
CA GLU A 103 -5.73 -11.14 -16.98
C GLU A 103 -5.18 -10.93 -15.58
N ASN A 104 -3.99 -10.31 -15.42
CA ASN A 104 -3.45 -9.93 -14.12
C ASN A 104 -4.40 -9.02 -13.34
N ILE A 105 -5.00 -8.02 -14.00
CA ILE A 105 -5.97 -7.13 -13.37
C ILE A 105 -7.26 -7.89 -13.06
N GLN A 106 -7.72 -8.74 -13.98
CA GLN A 106 -8.96 -9.49 -13.85
C GLN A 106 -8.96 -10.49 -12.68
N VAL A 107 -7.78 -11.02 -12.30
CA VAL A 107 -7.67 -11.87 -11.09
C VAL A 107 -8.28 -11.18 -9.86
N GLY A 108 -8.06 -9.86 -9.71
CA GLY A 108 -8.66 -9.08 -8.62
C GLY A 108 -10.19 -8.96 -8.72
N SER A 109 -10.77 -9.01 -9.93
CA SER A 109 -12.22 -8.86 -10.12
C SER A 109 -13.01 -10.10 -9.68
N PHE A 110 -12.47 -11.29 -9.88
CA PHE A 110 -13.14 -12.55 -9.51
C PHE A 110 -13.40 -12.70 -8.01
N ILE A 111 -12.69 -11.93 -7.20
CA ILE A 111 -12.80 -12.00 -5.74
C ILE A 111 -13.74 -10.94 -5.15
N HIS A 112 -14.39 -10.11 -5.96
CA HIS A 112 -15.27 -9.03 -5.50
C HIS A 112 -16.61 -9.06 -6.23
N ASN A 113 -17.75 -8.88 -5.50
CA ASN A 113 -19.10 -8.98 -6.07
C ASN A 113 -19.46 -7.82 -7.02
N ASN A 114 -18.78 -6.65 -6.92
CA ASN A 114 -19.03 -5.47 -7.75
C ASN A 114 -17.70 -4.80 -8.10
N PRO A 115 -16.87 -5.41 -8.95
CA PRO A 115 -15.58 -4.84 -9.36
C PRO A 115 -15.77 -3.56 -10.18
N MET A 116 -14.67 -2.84 -10.42
CA MET A 116 -14.65 -1.76 -11.41
C MET A 116 -14.82 -2.33 -12.82
N ASP A 117 -15.26 -1.47 -13.75
CA ASP A 117 -15.17 -1.77 -15.17
C ASP A 117 -13.69 -1.92 -15.57
N ILE A 118 -13.33 -3.10 -16.03
CA ILE A 118 -11.95 -3.46 -16.32
C ILE A 118 -11.38 -2.68 -17.51
N GLU A 119 -12.18 -2.48 -18.56
CA GLU A 119 -11.72 -1.74 -19.75
C GLU A 119 -11.46 -0.27 -19.42
N LYS A 120 -12.39 0.33 -18.67
CA LYS A 120 -12.24 1.71 -18.19
C LYS A 120 -11.02 1.84 -17.30
N LEU A 121 -10.82 0.91 -16.37
CA LEU A 121 -9.66 0.92 -15.48
C LEU A 121 -8.34 0.82 -16.27
N ILE A 122 -8.24 -0.10 -17.23
CA ILE A 122 -7.05 -0.28 -18.05
C ILE A 122 -6.76 0.99 -18.87
N LYS A 123 -7.80 1.66 -19.40
CA LYS A 123 -7.67 2.96 -20.11
C LYS A 123 -7.20 4.06 -19.17
N ASP A 124 -7.80 4.18 -17.98
CA ASP A 124 -7.44 5.17 -16.94
C ASP A 124 -5.98 5.00 -16.47
N LEU A 125 -5.47 3.76 -16.48
CA LEU A 125 -4.08 3.42 -16.17
C LEU A 125 -3.10 3.64 -17.33
N GLY A 126 -3.58 3.99 -18.54
CA GLY A 126 -2.75 4.14 -19.74
C GLY A 126 -2.15 2.81 -20.24
N LEU A 127 -2.85 1.69 -20.01
CA LEU A 127 -2.37 0.34 -20.37
C LEU A 127 -3.17 -0.30 -21.52
N TRP A 128 -4.10 0.43 -22.14
CA TRP A 128 -4.99 -0.14 -23.15
C TRP A 128 -4.25 -0.81 -24.31
N GLU A 129 -3.24 -0.15 -24.86
CA GLU A 129 -2.42 -0.68 -25.96
C GLU A 129 -1.50 -1.85 -25.53
N HIS A 130 -1.36 -2.04 -24.23
CA HIS A 130 -0.52 -3.10 -23.65
C HIS A 130 -1.34 -4.23 -23.00
N ARG A 131 -2.68 -4.18 -23.05
CA ARG A 131 -3.58 -5.09 -22.31
C ARG A 131 -3.34 -6.57 -22.58
N ASN A 132 -2.87 -6.93 -23.76
CA ASN A 132 -2.58 -8.31 -24.18
C ASN A 132 -1.09 -8.70 -24.02
N LYS A 133 -0.25 -7.80 -23.49
CA LYS A 133 1.17 -8.08 -23.25
C LYS A 133 1.35 -8.81 -21.91
N TYR A 134 2.37 -9.66 -21.86
CA TYR A 134 2.84 -10.32 -20.65
C TYR A 134 3.77 -9.41 -19.85
N PRO A 135 3.95 -9.62 -18.52
CA PRO A 135 4.82 -8.80 -17.67
C PRO A 135 6.24 -8.58 -18.25
N ARG A 136 6.85 -9.62 -18.82
CA ARG A 136 8.20 -9.56 -19.43
C ARG A 136 8.32 -8.61 -20.62
N GLN A 137 7.20 -8.18 -21.20
CA GLN A 137 7.13 -7.29 -22.36
C GLN A 137 6.83 -5.83 -21.95
N LEU A 138 6.74 -5.57 -20.64
CA LEU A 138 6.38 -4.27 -20.10
C LEU A 138 7.59 -3.57 -19.48
N SER A 139 7.62 -2.23 -19.56
CA SER A 139 8.54 -1.44 -18.75
C SER A 139 8.17 -1.54 -17.25
N GLY A 140 9.11 -1.18 -16.35
CA GLY A 140 8.85 -1.18 -14.90
C GLY A 140 7.62 -0.36 -14.52
N GLY A 141 7.47 0.84 -15.09
CA GLY A 141 6.29 1.69 -14.85
C GLY A 141 4.98 1.09 -15.36
N GLN A 142 5.01 0.36 -16.49
CA GLN A 142 3.83 -0.37 -16.97
C GLN A 142 3.48 -1.55 -16.08
N GLN A 143 4.49 -2.28 -15.60
CA GLN A 143 4.29 -3.36 -14.61
C GLN A 143 3.70 -2.81 -13.30
N GLN A 144 4.20 -1.67 -12.82
CA GLN A 144 3.66 -1.00 -11.63
C GLN A 144 2.20 -0.56 -11.82
N ARG A 145 1.87 0.05 -12.96
CA ARG A 145 0.48 0.41 -13.28
C ARG A 145 -0.43 -0.82 -13.35
N CYS A 146 0.06 -1.94 -13.86
CA CYS A 146 -0.67 -3.22 -13.86
C CYS A 146 -0.90 -3.73 -12.44
N ALA A 147 0.10 -3.70 -11.56
CA ALA A 147 -0.03 -4.06 -10.15
C ALA A 147 -1.03 -3.16 -9.40
N ILE A 148 -1.00 -1.85 -9.68
CA ILE A 148 -1.99 -0.89 -9.18
C ILE A 148 -3.40 -1.26 -9.67
N GLY A 149 -3.58 -1.56 -10.95
CA GLY A 149 -4.86 -1.98 -11.53
C GLY A 149 -5.43 -3.23 -10.87
N ARG A 150 -4.58 -4.24 -10.66
CA ARG A 150 -4.96 -5.48 -9.96
C ARG A 150 -5.41 -5.23 -8.51
N ALA A 151 -4.77 -4.27 -7.83
CA ALA A 151 -5.15 -3.89 -6.48
C ALA A 151 -6.46 -3.10 -6.45
N LEU A 152 -6.68 -2.21 -7.44
CA LEU A 152 -7.82 -1.28 -7.49
C LEU A 152 -9.12 -1.89 -8.01
N ILE A 153 -9.06 -2.89 -8.90
CA ILE A 153 -10.24 -3.45 -9.58
C ILE A 153 -11.35 -3.84 -8.60
N LYS A 154 -11.00 -4.24 -7.41
CA LYS A 154 -11.91 -4.64 -6.33
C LYS A 154 -12.39 -3.49 -5.45
N LYS A 155 -12.10 -2.22 -5.78
CA LYS A 155 -12.49 -1.01 -5.02
C LYS A 155 -12.08 -1.07 -3.54
N PRO A 156 -10.80 -1.23 -3.23
CA PRO A 156 -10.36 -1.34 -1.84
C PRO A 156 -10.61 -0.03 -1.08
N GLU A 157 -10.94 -0.14 0.22
CA GLU A 157 -11.06 1.02 1.10
C GLU A 157 -9.70 1.50 1.60
N ILE A 158 -8.71 0.59 1.66
CA ILE A 158 -7.32 0.89 2.00
C ILE A 158 -6.36 0.28 0.98
N LEU A 159 -5.36 1.05 0.56
CA LEU A 159 -4.30 0.64 -0.34
C LEU A 159 -2.94 0.78 0.37
N LEU A 160 -2.25 -0.33 0.54
CA LEU A 160 -0.93 -0.40 1.15
C LEU A 160 0.12 -0.50 0.05
N CYS A 161 1.05 0.45 0.00
CA CYS A 161 2.10 0.54 -1.02
C CYS A 161 3.47 0.42 -0.37
N ASP A 162 4.15 -0.68 -0.60
CA ASP A 162 5.51 -0.90 -0.10
C ASP A 162 6.53 -0.51 -1.16
N GLU A 163 7.22 0.63 -0.96
CA GLU A 163 8.26 1.18 -1.85
C GLU A 163 7.82 1.23 -3.34
N PRO A 164 6.66 1.83 -3.69
CA PRO A 164 6.03 1.67 -5.02
C PRO A 164 6.83 2.29 -6.17
N THR A 165 7.89 3.03 -5.89
CA THR A 165 8.72 3.72 -6.89
C THR A 165 10.20 3.34 -6.85
N SER A 166 10.62 2.46 -5.94
CA SER A 166 12.03 2.15 -5.69
C SER A 166 12.79 1.54 -6.89
N ALA A 167 12.07 0.89 -7.82
CA ALA A 167 12.64 0.27 -9.01
C ALA A 167 12.41 1.08 -10.30
N LEU A 168 12.03 2.37 -10.18
CA LEU A 168 11.62 3.22 -11.30
C LEU A 168 12.56 4.43 -11.44
N ASP A 169 12.68 4.94 -12.66
CA ASP A 169 13.32 6.22 -12.92
C ASP A 169 12.49 7.38 -12.36
N TYR A 170 13.12 8.55 -12.25
CA TYR A 170 12.53 9.76 -11.69
C TYR A 170 11.18 10.14 -12.30
N LYS A 171 11.12 10.22 -13.65
CA LYS A 171 9.90 10.62 -14.37
C LYS A 171 8.76 9.62 -14.13
N THR A 172 9.06 8.34 -14.29
CA THR A 172 8.10 7.27 -14.08
C THR A 172 7.62 7.23 -12.61
N SER A 173 8.51 7.51 -11.66
CA SER A 173 8.16 7.61 -10.23
C SER A 173 7.13 8.71 -9.99
N LYS A 174 7.33 9.91 -10.54
CA LYS A 174 6.35 11.02 -10.44
C LYS A 174 5.00 10.64 -11.04
N ASP A 175 5.00 9.96 -12.19
CA ASP A 175 3.76 9.51 -12.83
C ASP A 175 2.99 8.50 -11.96
N ILE A 176 3.69 7.57 -11.31
CA ILE A 176 3.08 6.59 -10.39
C ILE A 176 2.54 7.27 -9.14
N LEU A 177 3.29 8.20 -8.53
CA LEU A 177 2.85 8.94 -7.35
C LEU A 177 1.65 9.83 -7.67
N SER A 178 1.65 10.53 -8.82
CA SER A 178 0.50 11.30 -9.30
C SER A 178 -0.73 10.42 -9.53
N LEU A 179 -0.54 9.21 -10.06
CA LEU A 179 -1.61 8.25 -10.21
C LEU A 179 -2.20 7.85 -8.84
N LEU A 180 -1.36 7.53 -7.84
CA LEU A 180 -1.82 7.20 -6.48
C LEU A 180 -2.57 8.37 -5.84
N GLN A 181 -2.08 9.60 -5.99
CA GLN A 181 -2.74 10.80 -5.46
C GLN A 181 -4.12 11.03 -6.14
N LYS A 182 -4.21 10.81 -7.46
CA LYS A 182 -5.49 10.88 -8.20
C LYS A 182 -6.47 9.79 -7.74
N ILE A 183 -5.99 8.57 -7.48
CA ILE A 183 -6.78 7.46 -6.96
C ILE A 183 -7.34 7.82 -5.57
N ASN A 184 -6.48 8.31 -4.67
CA ASN A 184 -6.88 8.76 -3.34
C ASN A 184 -8.01 9.79 -3.41
N LYS A 185 -7.83 10.86 -4.22
CA LYS A 185 -8.83 11.93 -4.39
C LYS A 185 -10.13 11.45 -5.05
N LYS A 186 -10.03 10.61 -6.10
CA LYS A 186 -11.19 10.17 -6.90
C LYS A 186 -12.07 9.15 -6.18
N TYR A 187 -11.46 8.24 -5.43
CA TYR A 187 -12.16 7.09 -4.82
C TYR A 187 -12.23 7.15 -3.30
N GLU A 188 -11.68 8.21 -2.69
CA GLU A 188 -11.56 8.36 -1.23
C GLU A 188 -10.91 7.14 -0.56
N THR A 189 -10.05 6.44 -1.31
CA THR A 189 -9.30 5.30 -0.81
C THR A 189 -8.23 5.79 0.14
N THR A 190 -8.17 5.27 1.37
CA THR A 190 -7.06 5.53 2.28
C THR A 190 -5.80 4.87 1.72
N ILE A 191 -4.70 5.63 1.58
CA ILE A 191 -3.45 5.11 1.02
C ILE A 191 -2.32 5.28 2.03
N ILE A 192 -1.54 4.21 2.26
CA ILE A 192 -0.30 4.27 3.04
C ILE A 192 0.85 3.90 2.11
N ILE A 193 1.80 4.82 1.94
CA ILE A 193 3.01 4.64 1.13
C ILE A 193 4.21 4.51 2.05
N ALA A 194 4.80 3.31 2.15
CA ALA A 194 6.10 3.14 2.77
C ALA A 194 7.19 3.59 1.80
N THR A 195 8.10 4.41 2.29
CA THR A 195 9.21 4.94 1.49
C THR A 195 10.40 5.32 2.37
N HIS A 196 11.57 5.40 1.78
CA HIS A 196 12.76 6.01 2.39
C HIS A 196 13.06 7.40 1.79
N ASN A 197 12.30 7.84 0.80
CA ASN A 197 12.49 9.13 0.14
C ASN A 197 11.67 10.21 0.86
N GLU A 198 12.38 11.21 1.41
CA GLU A 198 11.81 12.35 2.14
C GLU A 198 10.85 13.19 1.27
N GLU A 199 11.18 13.38 -0.01
CA GLU A 199 10.41 14.23 -0.92
C GLU A 199 8.98 13.73 -1.11
N ILE A 200 8.78 12.40 -1.13
CA ILE A 200 7.45 11.81 -1.29
C ILE A 200 6.50 12.23 -0.14
N THR A 201 7.04 12.59 1.02
CA THR A 201 6.21 13.02 2.16
C THR A 201 5.43 14.29 1.86
N LYS A 202 5.93 15.16 1.00
CA LYS A 202 5.30 16.45 0.67
C LYS A 202 3.93 16.31 -0.01
N MET A 203 3.67 15.17 -0.68
CA MET A 203 2.38 14.91 -1.33
C MET A 203 1.32 14.28 -0.41
N ALA A 204 1.67 13.93 0.81
CA ALA A 204 0.81 13.22 1.76
C ALA A 204 0.21 14.16 2.81
N ASN A 205 -1.01 13.84 3.29
CA ASN A 205 -1.67 14.58 4.38
C ASN A 205 -1.06 14.24 5.74
N ILE A 206 -0.63 12.98 5.91
CA ILE A 206 -0.08 12.48 7.16
C ILE A 206 1.31 11.91 6.90
N ILE A 207 2.26 12.27 7.77
CA ILE A 207 3.65 11.81 7.69
C ILE A 207 3.98 11.07 9.00
N ILE A 208 4.16 9.76 8.90
CA ILE A 208 4.61 8.93 10.02
C ILE A 208 6.09 8.60 9.81
N ARG A 209 6.92 8.95 10.79
CA ARG A 209 8.36 8.67 10.76
C ARG A 209 8.70 7.50 11.67
N LEU A 210 9.22 6.44 11.06
CA LEU A 210 9.60 5.19 11.72
C LEU A 210 11.13 5.03 11.75
N LYS A 211 11.68 4.76 12.92
CA LYS A 211 13.11 4.44 13.10
C LYS A 211 13.25 3.38 14.20
N ASP A 212 14.10 2.38 13.97
CA ASP A 212 14.41 1.32 14.93
C ASP A 212 13.17 0.63 15.54
N GLY A 213 12.09 0.53 14.73
CA GLY A 213 10.82 -0.07 15.13
C GLY A 213 9.92 0.82 15.97
N ILE A 214 10.19 2.13 16.08
CA ILE A 214 9.42 3.09 16.89
C ILE A 214 8.95 4.24 15.99
N ILE A 215 7.70 4.67 16.14
CA ILE A 215 7.22 5.94 15.59
C ILE A 215 7.75 7.08 16.46
N TYR A 216 8.68 7.87 15.91
CA TYR A 216 9.23 9.01 16.64
C TYR A 216 8.59 10.34 16.24
N LYS A 217 7.83 10.36 15.13
CA LYS A 217 7.06 11.54 14.70
C LYS A 217 5.80 11.09 13.95
N ASN A 218 4.69 11.78 14.23
CA ASN A 218 3.44 11.71 13.48
C ASN A 218 2.99 13.16 13.24
N ILE A 219 2.93 13.57 11.97
CA ILE A 219 2.75 14.97 11.56
C ILE A 219 1.59 15.05 10.59
N GLU A 220 0.68 15.97 10.84
CA GLU A 220 -0.30 16.40 9.84
C GLU A 220 0.37 17.43 8.91
N ASN A 221 0.37 17.15 7.61
CA ASN A 221 0.92 18.06 6.61
C ASN A 221 -0.20 18.94 6.06
N VAL A 222 -0.10 20.23 6.34
CA VAL A 222 -1.08 21.25 5.91
C VAL A 222 -0.77 21.80 4.50
N GLU A 223 0.45 21.61 4.01
CA GLU A 223 0.91 22.09 2.69
C GLU A 223 1.18 20.91 1.76
N VAL A 224 0.09 20.26 1.32
CA VAL A 224 0.18 19.11 0.40
C VAL A 224 0.35 19.59 -1.02
N ILE A 225 1.48 19.20 -1.67
CA ILE A 225 1.77 19.54 -3.06
C ILE A 225 1.32 18.45 -4.04
N ASP A 226 1.22 18.78 -5.33
CA ASP A 226 0.98 17.77 -6.37
C ASP A 226 2.22 16.92 -6.56
N ALA A 227 2.02 15.62 -6.78
CA ALA A 227 3.13 14.69 -7.01
C ALA A 227 3.98 15.05 -8.24
N GLN A 228 3.44 15.80 -9.20
CA GLN A 228 4.21 16.31 -10.35
C GLN A 228 5.17 17.45 -9.98
N GLU A 229 5.00 18.08 -8.83
CA GLU A 229 5.86 19.16 -8.32
C GLU A 229 7.01 18.64 -7.45
N LEU A 230 7.03 17.34 -7.13
CA LEU A 230 8.10 16.75 -6.32
C LEU A 230 9.46 16.84 -7.05
N GLU A 231 10.52 17.14 -6.31
CA GLU A 231 11.90 17.24 -6.80
C GLU A 231 12.84 16.44 -5.90
N TRP A 232 13.57 15.44 -6.42
CA TRP A 232 14.60 14.66 -5.74
C TRP A 232 15.69 14.15 -6.67
#